data_11b873ad56b44cf7eafed33c32d55325
#
_entry.id   11b873ad56b44cf7eafed33c32d55325
#
_cell.length_a   1.000
_cell.length_b   1.000
_cell.length_c   1.000
_cell.angle_alpha   90.00
_cell.angle_beta   90.00
_cell.angle_gamma   90.00
#
_symmetry.space_group_name_H-M   'P 1'
#
loop_
_entity.id
_entity.type
_entity.pdbx_description
1 polymer ?
#
loop_
_entity_poly.entity_id
_entity_poly.type
_entity_poly.pdbx_seq_one_letter_code
_entity_poly.pdbx_strand_id
1 'polypeptide(L)'
;MFRLWAKEWDGGHLLREITIEDGSEETRTHKVFHALTRACHEFDLPEPIWLDQNIRDFQRRAKCRFSKDSFVEEIPFDYLEIEIVEEDPDFYG
;
A
#
# COMPACT_ATOMS: atom_id res chain seq x y z
N MET A 1 9.43 14.02 2.29
CA MET A 1 9.67 12.84 1.44
C MET A 1 8.46 11.91 1.49
N PHE A 2 8.05 11.36 0.35
CA PHE A 2 6.94 10.41 0.34
C PHE A 2 7.36 9.10 1.01
N ARG A 3 6.52 8.60 1.93
CA ARG A 3 6.73 7.31 2.60
C ARG A 3 5.42 6.54 2.65
N LEU A 4 5.48 5.28 2.23
CA LEU A 4 4.33 4.38 2.29
C LEU A 4 4.69 3.20 3.20
N TRP A 5 3.81 2.90 4.13
CA TRP A 5 3.98 1.83 5.09
C TRP A 5 3.10 0.66 4.68
N ALA A 6 3.71 -0.49 4.42
CA ALA A 6 3.00 -1.72 4.04
C ALA A 6 3.11 -2.73 5.18
N LYS A 7 1.97 -3.33 5.54
CA LYS A 7 1.86 -4.22 6.69
C LYS A 7 1.04 -5.45 6.33
N GLU A 8 1.53 -6.63 6.71
CA GLU A 8 0.76 -7.88 6.61
C GLU A 8 0.15 -8.21 7.96
N TRP A 9 -1.15 -8.40 7.99
CA TRP A 9 -1.90 -8.71 9.20
C TRP A 9 -2.57 -10.08 9.10
N ASP A 10 -2.51 -10.86 10.19
CA ASP A 10 -3.19 -12.14 10.28
C ASP A 10 -3.65 -12.39 11.71
N GLY A 11 -4.94 -12.66 11.89
CA GLY A 11 -5.51 -12.89 13.21
C GLY A 11 -5.28 -11.73 14.19
N GLY A 12 -5.24 -10.50 13.70
CA GLY A 12 -4.97 -9.33 14.53
C GLY A 12 -3.49 -9.12 14.84
N HIS A 13 -2.60 -9.94 14.30
CA HIS A 13 -1.17 -9.83 14.52
C HIS A 13 -0.45 -9.27 13.31
N LEU A 14 0.48 -8.35 13.55
CA LEU A 14 1.36 -7.82 12.51
C LEU A 14 2.43 -8.86 12.21
N LEU A 15 2.43 -9.40 10.98
CA LEU A 15 3.40 -10.41 10.57
C LEU A 15 4.69 -9.80 10.05
N ARG A 16 4.57 -8.84 9.15
CA ARG A 16 5.70 -8.14 8.53
C ARG A 16 5.31 -6.72 8.21
N GLU A 17 6.30 -5.85 8.13
CA GLU A 17 6.09 -4.47 7.72
C GLU A 17 7.32 -3.96 6.97
N ILE A 18 7.10 -2.99 6.10
CA ILE A 18 8.17 -2.31 5.40
C ILE A 18 7.70 -0.88 5.08
N THR A 19 8.63 0.07 5.12
CA THR A 19 8.38 1.44 4.71
C THR A 19 9.16 1.70 3.42
N ILE A 20 8.44 2.12 2.39
CA ILE A 20 9.03 2.46 1.09
C ILE A 20 9.10 3.98 0.99
N GLU A 21 10.30 4.50 0.73
CA GLU A 21 10.52 5.93 0.56
C GLU A 21 10.69 6.26 -0.92
N ASP A 22 10.16 7.40 -1.34
CA ASP A 22 10.25 7.85 -2.73
C ASP A 22 10.50 9.36 -2.75
N GLY A 23 11.70 9.77 -3.12
CA GLY A 23 12.07 11.17 -3.26
C GLY A 23 12.02 11.70 -4.69
N SER A 24 11.41 10.93 -5.61
CA SER A 24 11.29 11.34 -7.01
C SER A 24 10.32 12.49 -7.19
N GLU A 25 10.26 13.05 -8.40
CA GLU A 25 9.32 14.09 -8.75
C GLU A 25 8.05 13.53 -9.41
N GLU A 26 7.85 12.22 -9.32
CA GLU A 26 6.66 11.57 -9.85
C GLU A 26 5.40 12.04 -9.13
N THR A 27 4.23 11.83 -9.76
CA THR A 27 2.95 12.15 -9.15
C THR A 27 2.70 11.27 -7.95
N ARG A 28 1.82 11.71 -7.06
CA ARG A 28 1.41 10.93 -5.89
C ARG A 28 0.89 9.55 -6.29
N THR A 29 0.07 9.48 -7.33
CA THR A 29 -0.49 8.22 -7.81
C THR A 29 0.62 7.24 -8.24
N HIS A 30 1.59 7.73 -9.00
CA HIS A 30 2.70 6.88 -9.43
C HIS A 30 3.56 6.44 -8.25
N LYS A 31 3.78 7.32 -7.28
CA LYS A 31 4.54 6.96 -6.07
C LYS A 31 3.84 5.86 -5.29
N VAL A 32 2.52 5.91 -5.18
CA VAL A 32 1.74 4.88 -4.50
C VAL A 32 1.90 3.54 -5.22
N PHE A 33 1.71 3.52 -6.54
CA PHE A 33 1.83 2.29 -7.30
C PHE A 33 3.25 1.72 -7.26
N HIS A 34 4.27 2.55 -7.40
CA HIS A 34 5.66 2.10 -7.32
C HIS A 34 5.99 1.54 -5.94
N ALA A 35 5.53 2.20 -4.89
CA ALA A 35 5.77 1.76 -3.54
C ALA A 35 5.07 0.42 -3.24
N LEU A 36 3.84 0.26 -3.72
CA LEU A 36 3.11 -0.99 -3.57
C LEU A 36 3.82 -2.14 -4.30
N THR A 37 4.27 -1.89 -5.53
CA THR A 37 5.03 -2.87 -6.31
C THR A 37 6.29 -3.30 -5.55
N ARG A 38 7.04 -2.34 -5.02
CA ARG A 38 8.26 -2.62 -4.27
C ARG A 38 7.97 -3.40 -2.98
N ALA A 39 6.93 -3.02 -2.24
CA ALA A 39 6.56 -3.72 -1.02
C ALA A 39 6.17 -5.16 -1.31
N CYS A 40 5.36 -5.38 -2.34
CA CYS A 40 4.97 -6.73 -2.75
C CYS A 40 6.18 -7.55 -3.18
N HIS A 41 7.12 -6.94 -3.90
CA HIS A 41 8.35 -7.62 -4.30
C HIS A 41 9.15 -8.06 -3.07
N GLU A 42 9.31 -7.16 -2.08
CA GLU A 42 10.05 -7.48 -0.85
C GLU A 42 9.36 -8.58 -0.03
N PHE A 43 8.04 -8.62 -0.06
CA PHE A 43 7.27 -9.63 0.66
C PHE A 43 7.05 -10.91 -0.16
N ASP A 44 7.56 -10.96 -1.38
CA ASP A 44 7.33 -12.07 -2.31
C ASP A 44 5.84 -12.34 -2.50
N LEU A 45 5.08 -11.28 -2.74
CA LEU A 45 3.64 -11.33 -2.95
C LEU A 45 3.28 -10.92 -4.36
N PRO A 46 2.20 -11.50 -4.93
CA PRO A 46 1.59 -10.92 -6.13
C PRO A 46 1.03 -9.54 -5.80
N GLU A 47 0.96 -8.67 -6.80
CA GLU A 47 0.37 -7.36 -6.59
C GLU A 47 -1.15 -7.48 -6.48
N PRO A 48 -1.77 -6.79 -5.53
CA PRO A 48 -3.22 -6.84 -5.38
C PRO A 48 -3.93 -6.03 -6.46
N ILE A 49 -5.19 -6.40 -6.70
CA ILE A 49 -6.08 -5.67 -7.57
C ILE A 49 -6.77 -4.59 -6.75
N TRP A 50 -6.78 -3.36 -7.25
CA TRP A 50 -7.50 -2.26 -6.62
C TRP A 50 -9.00 -2.43 -6.89
N LEU A 51 -9.73 -2.84 -5.88
CA LEU A 51 -11.20 -2.89 -5.95
C LEU A 51 -11.76 -1.50 -5.63
N ASP A 52 -13.01 -1.25 -5.99
CA ASP A 52 -13.65 0.05 -5.76
C ASP A 52 -13.55 0.49 -4.29
N GLN A 53 -13.71 -0.45 -3.37
CA GLN A 53 -13.63 -0.15 -1.94
C GLN A 53 -12.22 0.29 -1.54
N ASN A 54 -11.18 -0.34 -2.12
CA ASN A 54 -9.79 0.04 -1.85
C ASN A 54 -9.53 1.47 -2.31
N ILE A 55 -10.01 1.81 -3.51
CA ILE A 55 -9.84 3.15 -4.08
C ILE A 55 -10.52 4.18 -3.18
N ARG A 56 -11.76 3.92 -2.79
CA ARG A 56 -12.52 4.84 -1.92
C ARG A 56 -11.84 5.05 -0.57
N ASP A 57 -11.43 3.97 0.07
CA ASP A 57 -10.78 4.05 1.38
C ASP A 57 -9.48 4.83 1.28
N PHE A 58 -8.69 4.54 0.23
CA PHE A 58 -7.40 5.20 0.05
C PHE A 58 -7.56 6.70 -0.24
N GLN A 59 -8.57 7.07 -1.03
CA GLN A 59 -8.86 8.47 -1.31
C GLN A 59 -9.29 9.23 -0.06
N ARG A 60 -10.00 8.57 0.85
CA ARG A 60 -10.53 9.19 2.06
C ARG A 60 -9.53 9.24 3.21
N ARG A 61 -8.69 8.22 3.34
CA ARG A 61 -7.86 8.04 4.54
C ARG A 61 -6.38 7.91 4.24
N ALA A 62 -5.98 7.89 2.97
CA ALA A 62 -4.62 7.56 2.54
C ALA A 62 -4.18 6.20 3.09
N LYS A 63 -5.13 5.28 3.24
CA LYS A 63 -4.92 3.96 3.79
C LYS A 63 -6.00 3.01 3.27
N CYS A 64 -5.62 1.77 2.94
CA CYS A 64 -6.58 0.73 2.60
C CYS A 64 -6.02 -0.66 2.90
N ARG A 65 -6.92 -1.65 2.89
CA ARG A 65 -6.60 -3.05 3.15
C ARG A 65 -6.95 -3.88 1.94
N PHE A 66 -5.98 -4.64 1.45
CA PHE A 66 -6.18 -5.58 0.37
C PHE A 66 -6.39 -6.97 0.99
N SER A 67 -7.64 -7.41 1.02
CA SER A 67 -8.00 -8.73 1.55
C SER A 67 -7.78 -9.79 0.48
N LYS A 68 -8.16 -11.02 0.80
CA LYS A 68 -8.05 -12.15 -0.14
C LYS A 68 -8.76 -11.88 -1.47
N ASP A 69 -9.82 -11.08 -1.45
CA ASP A 69 -10.57 -10.74 -2.66
C ASP A 69 -9.76 -9.93 -3.67
N SER A 70 -8.73 -9.24 -3.22
CA SER A 70 -7.88 -8.42 -4.08
C SER A 70 -6.75 -9.20 -4.73
N PHE A 71 -6.55 -10.46 -4.37
CA PHE A 71 -5.45 -11.27 -4.88
C PHE A 71 -5.98 -12.41 -5.75
N VAL A 72 -5.38 -12.58 -6.93
CA VAL A 72 -5.71 -13.71 -7.82
C VAL A 72 -5.23 -15.02 -7.20
N GLU A 73 -4.04 -14.97 -6.58
CA GLU A 73 -3.46 -16.12 -5.89
C GLU A 73 -3.85 -16.09 -4.42
N GLU A 74 -3.89 -17.26 -3.80
CA GLU A 74 -4.17 -17.37 -2.38
C GLU A 74 -3.03 -16.76 -1.56
N ILE A 75 -3.38 -15.92 -0.56
CA ILE A 75 -2.39 -15.35 0.36
C ILE A 75 -2.54 -16.04 1.72
N PRO A 76 -1.43 -16.25 2.46
CA PRO A 76 -1.47 -16.98 3.73
C PRO A 76 -1.74 -16.08 4.94
N PHE A 77 -2.37 -14.92 4.75
CA PHE A 77 -2.69 -13.98 5.82
C PHE A 77 -4.00 -13.27 5.50
N ASP A 78 -4.52 -12.47 6.44
CA ASP A 78 -5.84 -11.85 6.27
C ASP A 78 -5.85 -10.72 5.27
N TYR A 79 -4.92 -9.78 5.38
CA TYR A 79 -4.86 -8.64 4.45
C TYR A 79 -3.49 -7.95 4.47
N LEU A 80 -3.21 -7.29 3.37
CA LEU A 80 -2.09 -6.37 3.22
C LEU A 80 -2.64 -4.95 3.37
N GLU A 81 -2.14 -4.22 4.34
CA GLU A 81 -2.54 -2.83 4.57
C GLU A 81 -1.44 -1.90 4.06
N ILE A 82 -1.84 -0.86 3.33
CA ILE A 82 -0.91 0.20 2.95
C ILE A 82 -1.42 1.52 3.49
N GLU A 83 -0.48 2.38 3.86
CA GLU A 83 -0.78 3.68 4.44
C GLU A 83 0.29 4.68 4.05
N ILE A 84 -0.12 5.87 3.59
CA ILE A 84 0.83 6.96 3.36
C ILE A 84 1.08 7.61 4.73
N VAL A 85 2.33 7.56 5.20
CA VAL A 85 2.70 8.11 6.50
C VAL A 85 3.40 9.46 6.38
N GLU A 86 3.89 9.80 5.19
CA GLU A 86 4.49 11.10 4.94
C GLU A 86 4.33 11.42 3.45
N GLU A 87 3.93 12.63 3.13
CA GLU A 87 3.80 13.10 1.75
C GLU A 87 4.69 14.31 1.53
N ASP A 88 5.05 14.53 0.27
CA ASP A 88 5.77 15.74 -0.11
C ASP A 88 4.83 16.95 0.03
N PRO A 89 5.39 18.13 0.30
CA PRO A 89 4.58 19.34 0.37
C PRO A 89 3.84 19.56 -0.95
N ASP A 90 2.57 19.94 -0.84
CA ASP A 90 1.77 20.32 -2.00
C ASP A 90 1.87 21.83 -2.16
N PHE A 91 2.57 22.24 -3.22
CA PHE A 91 2.79 23.65 -3.49
C PHE A 91 1.62 24.33 -4.18
N TYR A 92 0.61 23.59 -4.56
CA TYR A 92 -0.52 24.09 -5.31
C TYR A 92 -1.83 24.11 -4.53
N GLY A 93 -1.79 23.75 -3.30
CA GLY A 93 -2.99 23.83 -2.53
C GLY A 93 -3.35 22.81 -1.66
#